data_c265b073bec4ff002188b6e5394e0c8d
#
_entry.id   c265b073bec4ff002188b6e5394e0c8d
#
_cell.length_a   1.000
_cell.length_b   1.000
_cell.length_c   1.000
_cell.angle_alpha   90.00
_cell.angle_beta   90.00
_cell.angle_gamma   90.00
#
_symmetry.space_group_name_H-M   'P 1'
#
loop_
_entity.id
_entity.type
_entity.pdbx_description
1 polymer ?
#
loop_
_entity_poly.entity_id
_entity_poly.type
_entity_poly.pdbx_seq_one_letter_code
_entity_poly.pdbx_strand_id
1 'polypeptide(L)'
;VTRAFDCDVLVVGLGPVGAALSALLARQGVSTIALEKDLDIYPLPRAVHFDHEIMRLLQKLGLADSMLAVSRVARAYEFRSADGQILMRYEQAGQSSPSGWPASNMFHQPTLENQLRGVLAGSPLADVRLGVTVTALAQDDAGVTATVSSANGDQTLRARWLVGCDGGRSTVRTACGIELSDYGFDEPWLVIDAMVHDASRLPVDNLQICDPARPTTCVLSGEGRHRWEFMMLPGETPDQVLADDFIQGLLAPWNVAGAVSLERKAVYRFHGLVAQSWRQGRILLAGDAAHQTPPFAGQGLCSGMRDADNLAWKLAAVIRGSADPALLDSYQTEREPQVRAAIELAIAMGRVVCITDRQAAAQRDQAMAAQQAAGIRPPPPAPLSIGPGCRLEGSAGAGELFPQPWSDDRKLDAILGDGPWLISKANLDSPALKPFAGDLAGWLQARSAEAVLVRPDRYVFGTGTPDALSTGWQAWTGSPSPVLEPVPSR
;
A
#
# COMPACT_ATOMS: atom_id res chain seq x y z
N VAL A 1 38.08 -3.20 15.46
CA VAL A 1 36.84 -3.53 16.17
C VAL A 1 35.89 -4.09 15.14
N THR A 2 35.71 -5.42 15.10
CA THR A 2 34.67 -6.06 14.29
C THR A 2 33.32 -5.49 14.72
N ARG A 3 32.59 -4.87 13.79
CA ARG A 3 31.22 -4.43 14.05
C ARG A 3 30.36 -5.66 14.43
N ALA A 4 29.63 -5.59 15.52
CA ALA A 4 28.74 -6.69 15.96
C ALA A 4 27.61 -6.95 14.94
N PHE A 5 27.25 -5.95 14.14
CA PHE A 5 26.21 -5.99 13.10
C PHE A 5 26.67 -5.23 11.86
N ASP A 6 26.29 -5.72 10.68
CA ASP A 6 26.55 -5.06 9.40
C ASP A 6 25.57 -3.87 9.19
N CYS A 7 24.34 -4.01 9.70
CA CYS A 7 23.31 -2.95 9.70
C CYS A 7 22.33 -3.14 10.88
N ASP A 8 21.46 -2.16 11.09
CA ASP A 8 20.37 -2.29 12.06
C ASP A 8 19.24 -3.17 11.51
N VAL A 9 18.84 -2.97 10.26
CA VAL A 9 17.76 -3.72 9.62
C VAL A 9 18.19 -4.27 8.27
N LEU A 10 18.09 -5.58 8.11
CA LEU A 10 18.23 -6.25 6.82
C LEU A 10 16.84 -6.34 6.15
N VAL A 11 16.67 -5.74 4.98
CA VAL A 11 15.43 -5.78 4.20
C VAL A 11 15.63 -6.74 3.03
N VAL A 12 14.80 -7.77 2.93
CA VAL A 12 14.88 -8.78 1.87
C VAL A 12 13.76 -8.55 0.86
N GLY A 13 14.12 -8.22 -0.38
CA GLY A 13 13.24 -7.79 -1.45
C GLY A 13 13.19 -6.26 -1.56
N LEU A 14 13.49 -5.73 -2.75
CA LEU A 14 13.54 -4.30 -3.03
C LEU A 14 12.47 -3.86 -4.04
N GLY A 15 11.31 -4.53 -4.02
CA GLY A 15 10.09 -4.03 -4.63
C GLY A 15 9.57 -2.79 -3.90
N PRO A 16 8.38 -2.24 -4.28
CA PRO A 16 7.89 -0.98 -3.72
C PRO A 16 7.87 -0.93 -2.19
N VAL A 17 7.46 -2.02 -1.54
CA VAL A 17 7.33 -2.11 -0.08
C VAL A 17 8.70 -2.07 0.61
N GLY A 18 9.63 -2.92 0.15
CA GLY A 18 10.98 -2.96 0.74
C GLY A 18 11.77 -1.69 0.49
N ALA A 19 11.64 -1.09 -0.69
CA ALA A 19 12.26 0.18 -1.02
C ALA A 19 11.70 1.33 -0.17
N ALA A 20 10.36 1.41 0.00
CA ALA A 20 9.72 2.40 0.87
C ALA A 20 10.12 2.21 2.34
N LEU A 21 10.11 0.98 2.84
CA LEU A 21 10.55 0.67 4.21
C LEU A 21 11.99 1.12 4.45
N SER A 22 12.91 0.77 3.54
CA SER A 22 14.32 1.16 3.64
C SER A 22 14.50 2.68 3.63
N ALA A 23 13.75 3.39 2.78
CA ALA A 23 13.78 4.85 2.71
C ALA A 23 13.23 5.50 4.00
N LEU A 24 12.13 4.98 4.53
CA LEU A 24 11.53 5.45 5.79
C LEU A 24 12.45 5.20 7.00
N LEU A 25 13.11 4.04 7.05
CA LEU A 25 14.08 3.72 8.09
C LEU A 25 15.31 4.63 8.02
N ALA A 26 15.89 4.81 6.83
CA ALA A 26 17.02 5.72 6.62
C ALA A 26 16.68 7.16 7.01
N ARG A 27 15.48 7.64 6.67
CA ARG A 27 14.97 8.94 7.09
C ARG A 27 14.89 9.08 8.61
N GLN A 28 14.70 7.98 9.31
CA GLN A 28 14.69 7.93 10.77
C GLN A 28 16.06 7.62 11.40
N GLY A 29 17.14 7.64 10.64
CA GLY A 29 18.49 7.44 11.15
C GLY A 29 18.85 5.96 11.42
N VAL A 30 18.12 5.02 10.86
CA VAL A 30 18.35 3.58 10.98
C VAL A 30 19.12 3.07 9.75
N SER A 31 20.23 2.38 9.98
CA SER A 31 21.02 1.80 8.90
C SER A 31 20.37 0.54 8.32
N THR A 32 20.31 0.45 6.99
CA THR A 32 19.71 -0.69 6.29
C THR A 32 20.64 -1.29 5.25
N ILE A 33 20.61 -2.60 5.11
CA ILE A 33 21.07 -3.31 3.91
C ILE A 33 19.82 -3.86 3.23
N ALA A 34 19.56 -3.44 1.99
CA ALA A 34 18.42 -3.90 1.20
C ALA A 34 18.90 -4.85 0.11
N LEU A 35 18.40 -6.08 0.14
CA LEU A 35 18.79 -7.16 -0.76
C LEU A 35 17.74 -7.38 -1.83
N GLU A 36 18.15 -7.46 -3.08
CA GLU A 36 17.28 -7.83 -4.21
C GLU A 36 17.99 -8.89 -5.07
N LYS A 37 17.25 -9.96 -5.38
CA LYS A 37 17.76 -11.06 -6.21
C LYS A 37 17.94 -10.67 -7.67
N ASP A 38 17.12 -9.76 -8.17
CA ASP A 38 17.18 -9.28 -9.53
C ASP A 38 18.16 -8.11 -9.66
N LEU A 39 18.87 -8.00 -10.79
CA LEU A 39 19.84 -6.93 -11.04
C LEU A 39 19.15 -5.61 -11.38
N ASP A 40 17.97 -5.69 -11.99
CA ASP A 40 17.20 -4.56 -12.46
C ASP A 40 15.82 -4.51 -11.80
N ILE A 41 15.12 -3.38 -11.97
CA ILE A 41 13.71 -3.26 -11.63
C ILE A 41 12.93 -4.21 -12.56
N TYR A 42 12.06 -5.02 -11.95
CA TYR A 42 11.18 -5.89 -12.74
C TYR A 42 10.34 -5.03 -13.69
N PRO A 43 10.51 -5.17 -15.01
CA PRO A 43 10.00 -4.20 -15.97
C PRO A 43 8.47 -4.20 -16.12
N LEU A 44 7.80 -5.21 -15.53
CA LEU A 44 6.39 -5.44 -15.75
C LEU A 44 5.58 -5.03 -14.51
N PRO A 45 4.68 -4.03 -14.65
CA PRO A 45 3.91 -3.53 -13.52
C PRO A 45 2.93 -4.59 -12.99
N ARG A 46 2.95 -4.85 -11.68
CA ARG A 46 1.93 -5.65 -11.01
C ARG A 46 0.77 -4.77 -10.59
N ALA A 47 1.05 -3.76 -9.74
CA ALA A 47 0.09 -2.75 -9.34
C ALA A 47 -0.01 -1.62 -10.36
N VAL A 48 -1.21 -1.05 -10.49
CA VAL A 48 -1.50 0.11 -11.36
C VAL A 48 -2.23 1.23 -10.62
N HIS A 49 -2.51 1.04 -9.34
CA HIS A 49 -3.28 1.96 -8.51
C HIS A 49 -2.65 2.15 -7.14
N PHE A 50 -2.69 3.38 -6.64
CA PHE A 50 -2.52 3.70 -5.24
C PHE A 50 -3.45 4.83 -4.81
N ASP A 51 -3.79 4.85 -3.51
CA ASP A 51 -4.73 5.81 -2.95
C ASP A 51 -4.04 7.06 -2.35
N HIS A 52 -4.86 7.95 -1.82
CA HIS A 52 -4.41 9.22 -1.23
C HIS A 52 -3.48 9.07 -0.03
N GLU A 53 -3.59 7.97 0.71
CA GLU A 53 -2.74 7.72 1.88
C GLU A 53 -1.31 7.39 1.42
N ILE A 54 -1.19 6.62 0.33
CA ILE A 54 0.11 6.33 -0.26
C ILE A 54 0.74 7.60 -0.85
N MET A 55 -0.05 8.50 -1.46
CA MET A 55 0.46 9.82 -1.85
C MET A 55 1.02 10.63 -0.65
N ARG A 56 0.36 10.55 0.51
CA ARG A 56 0.84 11.18 1.75
C ARG A 56 2.14 10.53 2.25
N LEU A 57 2.28 9.21 2.12
CA LEU A 57 3.55 8.52 2.40
C LEU A 57 4.65 8.97 1.42
N LEU A 58 4.34 9.06 0.12
CA LEU A 58 5.27 9.55 -0.89
C LEU A 58 5.66 11.02 -0.65
N GLN A 59 4.75 11.85 -0.13
CA GLN A 59 5.06 13.20 0.34
C GLN A 59 6.12 13.18 1.44
N LYS A 60 6.01 12.28 2.42
CA LYS A 60 7.02 12.08 3.47
C LYS A 60 8.39 11.76 2.90
N LEU A 61 8.44 11.01 1.79
CA LEU A 61 9.68 10.65 1.08
C LEU A 61 10.14 11.70 0.06
N GLY A 62 9.41 12.81 -0.12
CA GLY A 62 9.74 13.85 -1.10
C GLY A 62 9.39 13.47 -2.55
N LEU A 63 8.56 12.46 -2.76
CA LEU A 63 8.23 11.90 -4.07
C LEU A 63 6.82 12.26 -4.57
N ALA A 64 5.99 12.96 -3.77
CA ALA A 64 4.58 13.15 -4.12
C ALA A 64 4.40 13.95 -5.41
N ASP A 65 5.10 15.07 -5.57
CA ASP A 65 4.94 15.93 -6.76
C ASP A 65 5.44 15.25 -8.02
N SER A 66 6.59 14.56 -7.96
CA SER A 66 7.14 13.81 -9.08
C SER A 66 6.27 12.61 -9.47
N MET A 67 5.67 11.93 -8.49
CA MET A 67 4.73 10.84 -8.75
C MET A 67 3.39 11.35 -9.27
N LEU A 68 2.87 12.46 -8.76
CA LEU A 68 1.64 13.06 -9.27
C LEU A 68 1.78 13.47 -10.75
N ALA A 69 2.94 14.01 -11.14
CA ALA A 69 3.22 14.43 -12.51
C ALA A 69 3.19 13.27 -13.52
N VAL A 70 3.51 12.03 -13.10
CA VAL A 70 3.53 10.83 -13.94
C VAL A 70 2.34 9.89 -13.69
N SER A 71 1.46 10.23 -12.74
CA SER A 71 0.24 9.49 -12.44
C SER A 71 -0.96 10.09 -13.17
N ARG A 72 -2.00 9.29 -13.33
CA ARG A 72 -3.29 9.73 -13.86
C ARG A 72 -4.33 9.61 -12.76
N VAL A 73 -4.98 10.71 -12.42
CA VAL A 73 -6.10 10.67 -11.46
C VAL A 73 -7.27 9.94 -12.12
N ALA A 74 -7.70 8.84 -11.50
CA ALA A 74 -8.86 8.09 -11.97
C ALA A 74 -10.12 8.94 -11.80
N ARG A 75 -10.95 9.01 -12.86
CA ARG A 75 -12.18 9.81 -12.85
C ARG A 75 -13.34 9.04 -12.23
N ALA A 76 -13.53 7.80 -12.69
CA ALA A 76 -14.54 6.90 -12.17
C ALA A 76 -14.10 5.44 -12.29
N TYR A 77 -14.78 4.58 -11.54
CA TYR A 77 -14.67 3.13 -11.62
C TYR A 77 -16.08 2.56 -11.84
N GLU A 78 -16.27 1.85 -12.95
CA GLU A 78 -17.57 1.37 -13.38
C GLU A 78 -17.61 -0.15 -13.49
N PHE A 79 -18.74 -0.72 -13.10
CA PHE A 79 -19.14 -2.10 -13.41
C PHE A 79 -20.18 -2.04 -14.50
N ARG A 80 -19.97 -2.75 -15.60
CA ARG A 80 -20.86 -2.80 -16.76
C ARG A 80 -21.26 -4.23 -17.08
N SER A 81 -22.51 -4.42 -17.50
CA SER A 81 -22.99 -5.66 -18.08
C SER A 81 -22.35 -5.93 -19.46
N ALA A 82 -22.60 -7.12 -20.03
CA ALA A 82 -22.11 -7.50 -21.36
C ALA A 82 -22.60 -6.58 -22.48
N ASP A 83 -23.80 -6.01 -22.35
CA ASP A 83 -24.38 -5.04 -23.30
C ASP A 83 -24.00 -3.58 -23.02
N GLY A 84 -23.12 -3.34 -22.04
CA GLY A 84 -22.58 -2.02 -21.71
C GLY A 84 -23.42 -1.20 -20.73
N GLN A 85 -24.52 -1.74 -20.18
CA GLN A 85 -25.29 -1.06 -19.15
C GLN A 85 -24.42 -0.85 -17.89
N ILE A 86 -24.43 0.37 -17.33
CA ILE A 86 -23.75 0.65 -16.07
C ILE A 86 -24.55 0.00 -14.93
N LEU A 87 -23.94 -0.96 -14.27
CA LEU A 87 -24.47 -1.65 -13.10
C LEU A 87 -24.13 -0.92 -11.80
N MET A 88 -22.94 -0.32 -11.74
CA MET A 88 -22.46 0.43 -10.58
C MET A 88 -21.38 1.42 -11.04
N ARG A 89 -21.36 2.60 -10.44
CA ARG A 89 -20.35 3.63 -10.72
C ARG A 89 -19.90 4.30 -9.42
N TYR A 90 -18.60 4.33 -9.23
CA TYR A 90 -17.94 5.10 -8.18
C TYR A 90 -17.26 6.32 -8.80
N GLU A 91 -17.74 7.52 -8.49
CA GLU A 91 -17.05 8.75 -8.85
C GLU A 91 -15.81 8.92 -7.96
N GLN A 92 -14.69 9.24 -8.57
CA GLN A 92 -13.41 9.45 -7.86
C GLN A 92 -12.86 10.86 -8.10
N ALA A 93 -13.17 11.45 -9.24
CA ALA A 93 -12.73 12.81 -9.56
C ALA A 93 -13.41 13.87 -8.69
N GLY A 94 -12.63 14.86 -8.26
CA GLY A 94 -13.15 15.99 -7.48
C GLY A 94 -13.48 15.67 -6.03
N GLN A 95 -13.29 14.43 -5.56
CA GLN A 95 -13.45 14.10 -4.15
C GLN A 95 -12.23 14.58 -3.35
N SER A 96 -12.50 15.38 -2.34
CA SER A 96 -11.52 15.75 -1.32
C SER A 96 -11.24 14.52 -0.45
N SER A 97 -9.98 14.09 -0.40
CA SER A 97 -9.57 13.02 0.50
C SER A 97 -9.10 13.55 1.85
N PRO A 98 -9.16 12.75 2.93
CA PRO A 98 -8.63 13.15 4.22
C PRO A 98 -7.14 13.52 4.20
N SER A 99 -6.38 12.99 3.24
CA SER A 99 -4.94 13.28 3.09
C SER A 99 -4.66 14.50 2.20
N GLY A 100 -5.69 15.16 1.68
CA GLY A 100 -5.53 16.31 0.76
C GLY A 100 -4.89 15.97 -0.59
N TRP A 101 -4.84 14.70 -0.98
CA TRP A 101 -4.36 14.20 -2.26
C TRP A 101 -5.51 13.55 -3.04
N PRO A 102 -5.41 13.39 -4.37
CA PRO A 102 -6.44 12.68 -5.14
C PRO A 102 -6.71 11.29 -4.57
N ALA A 103 -7.98 10.90 -4.49
CA ALA A 103 -8.41 9.66 -3.86
C ALA A 103 -7.86 8.40 -4.55
N SER A 104 -7.66 8.47 -5.86
CA SER A 104 -7.26 7.32 -6.68
C SER A 104 -6.28 7.77 -7.78
N ASN A 105 -5.10 7.19 -7.77
CA ASN A 105 -4.01 7.54 -8.67
C ASN A 105 -3.57 6.29 -9.44
N MET A 106 -3.65 6.37 -10.76
CA MET A 106 -3.20 5.32 -11.67
C MET A 106 -1.75 5.57 -12.06
N PHE A 107 -0.89 4.57 -11.92
CA PHE A 107 0.55 4.75 -12.05
C PHE A 107 1.25 3.58 -12.74
N HIS A 108 2.52 3.78 -13.08
CA HIS A 108 3.40 2.75 -13.59
C HIS A 108 4.37 2.32 -12.48
N GLN A 109 4.26 1.06 -12.01
CA GLN A 109 5.01 0.56 -10.86
C GLN A 109 6.53 0.67 -11.01
N PRO A 110 7.16 0.33 -12.16
CA PRO A 110 8.60 0.52 -12.35
C PRO A 110 9.06 1.97 -12.16
N THR A 111 8.24 2.95 -12.52
CA THR A 111 8.52 4.38 -12.29
C THR A 111 8.58 4.70 -10.80
N LEU A 112 7.63 4.20 -10.01
CA LEU A 112 7.65 4.34 -8.55
C LEU A 112 8.88 3.69 -7.93
N GLU A 113 9.20 2.46 -8.32
CA GLU A 113 10.38 1.74 -7.82
C GLU A 113 11.68 2.47 -8.14
N ASN A 114 11.80 3.02 -9.35
CA ASN A 114 12.96 3.81 -9.75
C ASN A 114 13.12 5.08 -8.88
N GLN A 115 12.01 5.77 -8.60
CA GLN A 115 12.05 6.95 -7.73
C GLN A 115 12.42 6.60 -6.28
N LEU A 116 11.87 5.51 -5.73
CA LEU A 116 12.23 5.01 -4.41
C LEU A 116 13.71 4.60 -4.33
N ARG A 117 14.24 3.90 -5.34
CA ARG A 117 15.67 3.57 -5.42
C ARG A 117 16.55 4.83 -5.54
N GLY A 118 16.06 5.88 -6.21
CA GLY A 118 16.71 7.19 -6.24
C GLY A 118 16.85 7.82 -4.85
N VAL A 119 15.83 7.72 -4.00
CA VAL A 119 15.88 8.17 -2.60
C VAL A 119 16.93 7.38 -1.81
N LEU A 120 16.97 6.05 -2.01
CA LEU A 120 17.94 5.19 -1.33
C LEU A 120 19.39 5.49 -1.75
N ALA A 121 19.62 5.71 -3.04
CA ALA A 121 20.94 6.06 -3.56
C ALA A 121 21.50 7.38 -2.99
N GLY A 122 20.60 8.29 -2.60
CA GLY A 122 20.98 9.56 -1.94
C GLY A 122 21.23 9.43 -0.43
N SER A 123 21.02 8.26 0.19
CA SER A 123 21.13 8.08 1.64
C SER A 123 22.38 7.28 2.03
N PRO A 124 23.25 7.80 2.90
CA PRO A 124 24.41 7.05 3.41
C PRO A 124 24.01 5.92 4.38
N LEU A 125 22.74 5.85 4.77
CA LEU A 125 22.20 4.83 5.69
C LEU A 125 21.55 3.64 4.98
N ALA A 126 21.45 3.68 3.64
CA ALA A 126 20.86 2.62 2.84
C ALA A 126 21.91 2.00 1.91
N ASP A 127 22.31 0.76 2.18
CA ASP A 127 23.16 -0.05 1.31
C ASP A 127 22.27 -0.98 0.47
N VAL A 128 22.19 -0.72 -0.84
CA VAL A 128 21.37 -1.50 -1.77
C VAL A 128 22.26 -2.50 -2.50
N ARG A 129 21.92 -3.80 -2.38
CA ARG A 129 22.65 -4.89 -3.01
C ARG A 129 21.76 -5.68 -3.95
N LEU A 130 22.01 -5.55 -5.24
CA LEU A 130 21.30 -6.23 -6.31
C LEU A 130 22.00 -7.55 -6.69
N GLY A 131 21.26 -8.50 -7.26
CA GLY A 131 21.78 -9.83 -7.61
C GLY A 131 22.13 -10.68 -6.38
N VAL A 132 21.49 -10.43 -5.23
CA VAL A 132 21.76 -11.10 -3.96
C VAL A 132 20.53 -11.85 -3.47
N THR A 133 20.67 -13.16 -3.33
CA THR A 133 19.58 -14.05 -2.87
C THR A 133 19.85 -14.56 -1.46
N VAL A 134 18.86 -14.47 -0.58
CA VAL A 134 18.91 -15.09 0.74
C VAL A 134 18.69 -16.59 0.61
N THR A 135 19.60 -17.40 1.15
CA THR A 135 19.56 -18.87 1.07
C THR A 135 19.27 -19.54 2.41
N ALA A 136 19.63 -18.89 3.53
CA ALA A 136 19.35 -19.39 4.86
C ALA A 136 19.24 -18.25 5.87
N LEU A 137 18.46 -18.48 6.94
CA LEU A 137 18.25 -17.57 8.05
C LEU A 137 18.48 -18.28 9.37
N ALA A 138 19.13 -17.60 10.30
CA ALA A 138 19.23 -17.98 11.70
C ALA A 138 19.05 -16.75 12.57
N GLN A 139 18.57 -16.91 13.81
CA GLN A 139 18.46 -15.80 14.77
C GLN A 139 18.81 -16.25 16.16
N ASP A 140 19.26 -15.28 16.97
CA ASP A 140 19.49 -15.40 18.40
C ASP A 140 18.92 -14.19 19.15
N ASP A 141 19.13 -14.09 20.45
CA ASP A 141 18.61 -12.98 21.27
C ASP A 141 19.15 -11.61 20.85
N ALA A 142 20.28 -11.54 20.16
CA ALA A 142 20.92 -10.29 19.76
C ALA A 142 20.56 -9.85 18.34
N GLY A 143 20.32 -10.80 17.41
CA GLY A 143 20.09 -10.43 16.01
C GLY A 143 19.75 -11.60 15.08
N VAL A 144 19.70 -11.28 13.80
CA VAL A 144 19.44 -12.22 12.69
C VAL A 144 20.70 -12.35 11.83
N THR A 145 21.02 -13.57 11.45
CA THR A 145 22.08 -13.91 10.52
C THR A 145 21.46 -14.44 9.23
N ALA A 146 21.75 -13.80 8.11
CA ALA A 146 21.34 -14.25 6.79
C ALA A 146 22.55 -14.77 6.01
N THR A 147 22.44 -15.99 5.48
CA THR A 147 23.37 -16.47 4.44
C THR A 147 22.82 -16.00 3.10
N VAL A 148 23.66 -15.36 2.31
CA VAL A 148 23.28 -14.79 1.02
C VAL A 148 24.23 -15.29 -0.06
N SER A 149 23.70 -15.51 -1.26
CA SER A 149 24.45 -15.93 -2.45
C SER A 149 24.40 -14.85 -3.51
N SER A 150 25.53 -14.58 -4.15
CA SER A 150 25.69 -13.61 -5.23
C SER A 150 26.72 -14.09 -6.26
N ALA A 151 26.91 -13.34 -7.34
CA ALA A 151 27.97 -13.60 -8.31
C ALA A 151 29.39 -13.60 -7.68
N ASN A 152 29.55 -12.97 -6.53
CA ASN A 152 30.83 -12.91 -5.78
C ASN A 152 30.99 -14.07 -4.77
N GLY A 153 30.05 -15.04 -4.78
CA GLY A 153 29.99 -16.17 -3.85
C GLY A 153 29.09 -15.93 -2.65
N ASP A 154 29.11 -16.89 -1.75
CA ASP A 154 28.31 -16.88 -0.54
C ASP A 154 28.95 -16.03 0.54
N GLN A 155 28.14 -15.29 1.27
CA GLN A 155 28.55 -14.49 2.43
C GLN A 155 27.48 -14.50 3.51
N THR A 156 27.84 -14.08 4.71
CA THR A 156 26.97 -13.99 5.85
C THR A 156 26.81 -12.53 6.24
N LEU A 157 25.55 -12.10 6.46
CA LEU A 157 25.19 -10.76 6.94
C LEU A 157 24.51 -10.88 8.28
N ARG A 158 24.87 -10.00 9.22
CA ARG A 158 24.26 -9.95 10.54
C ARG A 158 23.60 -8.61 10.81
N ALA A 159 22.32 -8.63 11.18
CA ALA A 159 21.53 -7.45 11.49
C ALA A 159 20.81 -7.60 12.84
N ARG A 160 20.39 -6.47 13.45
CA ARG A 160 19.56 -6.49 14.67
C ARG A 160 18.16 -7.04 14.37
N TRP A 161 17.61 -6.69 13.20
CA TRP A 161 16.28 -7.09 12.72
C TRP A 161 16.33 -7.45 11.24
N LEU A 162 15.39 -8.27 10.80
CA LEU A 162 15.20 -8.58 9.39
C LEU A 162 13.73 -8.39 9.05
N VAL A 163 13.45 -7.78 7.87
CA VAL A 163 12.11 -7.67 7.32
C VAL A 163 12.05 -8.30 5.94
N GLY A 164 11.21 -9.32 5.79
CA GLY A 164 10.90 -9.96 4.51
C GLY A 164 9.85 -9.15 3.75
N CYS A 165 10.30 -8.53 2.64
CA CYS A 165 9.48 -7.83 1.65
C CYS A 165 9.58 -8.51 0.28
N ASP A 166 9.87 -9.81 0.25
CA ASP A 166 10.28 -10.62 -0.88
C ASP A 166 9.12 -11.26 -1.65
N GLY A 167 7.92 -10.68 -1.48
CA GLY A 167 6.76 -10.96 -2.31
C GLY A 167 6.01 -12.25 -1.97
N GLY A 168 5.01 -12.60 -2.78
CA GLY A 168 4.07 -13.69 -2.50
C GLY A 168 4.72 -15.08 -2.35
N ARG A 169 5.88 -15.31 -3.00
CA ARG A 169 6.71 -16.53 -2.86
C ARG A 169 7.85 -16.34 -1.87
N SER A 170 7.60 -15.63 -0.77
CA SER A 170 8.61 -15.22 0.22
C SER A 170 9.46 -16.39 0.71
N THR A 171 10.77 -16.26 0.50
CA THR A 171 11.80 -17.15 1.07
C THR A 171 11.90 -16.94 2.58
N VAL A 172 11.76 -15.69 3.05
CA VAL A 172 11.80 -15.34 4.48
C VAL A 172 10.64 -16.02 5.23
N ARG A 173 9.40 -15.89 4.72
CA ARG A 173 8.24 -16.55 5.32
C ARG A 173 8.42 -18.07 5.38
N THR A 174 8.87 -18.66 4.28
CA THR A 174 9.09 -20.11 4.18
C THR A 174 10.19 -20.58 5.13
N ALA A 175 11.30 -19.84 5.24
CA ALA A 175 12.39 -20.15 6.15
C ALA A 175 11.97 -20.08 7.63
N CYS A 176 10.97 -19.23 7.95
CA CYS A 176 10.37 -19.14 9.27
C CYS A 176 9.28 -20.21 9.53
N GLY A 177 8.93 -21.05 8.54
CA GLY A 177 7.84 -22.01 8.67
C GLY A 177 6.46 -21.40 8.87
N ILE A 178 6.26 -20.14 8.46
CA ILE A 178 5.01 -19.42 8.64
C ILE A 178 4.03 -19.80 7.53
N GLU A 179 2.89 -20.34 7.91
CA GLU A 179 1.82 -20.75 7.00
C GLU A 179 0.94 -19.58 6.60
N LEU A 180 0.22 -19.75 5.46
CA LEU A 180 -0.77 -18.81 4.95
C LEU A 180 -2.19 -19.31 5.23
N SER A 181 -3.05 -18.45 5.72
CA SER A 181 -4.49 -18.64 5.73
C SER A 181 -5.06 -18.27 4.38
N ASP A 182 -5.82 -19.20 3.76
CA ASP A 182 -6.40 -19.03 2.43
C ASP A 182 -7.89 -18.66 2.53
N TYR A 183 -8.31 -17.63 1.81
CA TYR A 183 -9.71 -17.18 1.72
C TYR A 183 -10.51 -17.93 0.64
N GLY A 184 -9.90 -18.90 -0.03
CA GLY A 184 -10.55 -19.72 -1.06
C GLY A 184 -10.91 -18.93 -2.33
N PHE A 185 -10.11 -17.93 -2.68
CA PHE A 185 -10.20 -17.20 -3.93
C PHE A 185 -8.96 -17.47 -4.76
N ASP A 186 -9.14 -18.15 -5.91
CA ASP A 186 -8.05 -18.54 -6.80
C ASP A 186 -8.50 -18.46 -8.26
N GLU A 187 -8.29 -17.31 -8.91
CA GLU A 187 -8.75 -17.02 -10.25
C GLU A 187 -7.57 -16.72 -11.18
N PRO A 188 -7.41 -17.48 -12.30
CA PRO A 188 -6.39 -17.19 -13.29
C PRO A 188 -6.85 -16.12 -14.28
N TRP A 189 -5.98 -15.13 -14.53
CA TRP A 189 -6.25 -14.00 -15.40
C TRP A 189 -5.08 -13.76 -16.36
N LEU A 190 -5.38 -13.51 -17.63
CA LEU A 190 -4.44 -12.96 -18.60
C LEU A 190 -4.38 -11.44 -18.43
N VAL A 191 -3.21 -10.91 -18.15
CA VAL A 191 -2.95 -9.47 -18.01
C VAL A 191 -2.15 -8.99 -19.22
N ILE A 192 -2.64 -7.93 -19.85
CA ILE A 192 -2.05 -7.30 -21.04
C ILE A 192 -1.80 -5.83 -20.71
N ASP A 193 -0.55 -5.40 -20.76
CA ASP A 193 -0.15 -3.99 -20.67
C ASP A 193 0.25 -3.48 -22.05
N ALA A 194 -0.15 -2.25 -22.36
CA ALA A 194 0.11 -1.64 -23.66
C ALA A 194 0.50 -0.17 -23.55
N MET A 195 1.41 0.25 -24.42
CA MET A 195 1.67 1.67 -24.70
C MET A 195 0.56 2.25 -25.56
N VAL A 196 0.13 3.45 -25.24
CA VAL A 196 -0.97 4.17 -25.90
C VAL A 196 -0.39 5.17 -26.88
N HIS A 197 -0.78 5.07 -28.16
CA HIS A 197 -0.43 6.00 -29.22
C HIS A 197 -1.60 6.95 -29.57
N ASP A 198 -2.84 6.48 -29.40
CA ASP A 198 -4.06 7.25 -29.61
C ASP A 198 -5.04 7.04 -28.44
N ALA A 199 -5.00 7.93 -27.46
CA ALA A 199 -5.84 7.87 -26.27
C ALA A 199 -7.33 8.12 -26.54
N SER A 200 -7.69 8.71 -27.69
CA SER A 200 -9.08 8.99 -28.03
C SER A 200 -9.93 7.73 -28.25
N ARG A 201 -9.27 6.61 -28.51
CA ARG A 201 -9.88 5.28 -28.75
C ARG A 201 -10.00 4.42 -27.50
N LEU A 202 -9.59 4.94 -26.35
CA LEU A 202 -9.56 4.20 -25.10
C LEU A 202 -10.59 4.72 -24.11
N PRO A 203 -11.13 3.86 -23.22
CA PRO A 203 -11.96 4.31 -22.13
C PRO A 203 -11.23 5.31 -21.23
N VAL A 204 -11.96 6.33 -20.76
CA VAL A 204 -11.43 7.35 -19.84
C VAL A 204 -11.63 6.98 -18.38
N ASP A 205 -12.49 6.02 -18.12
CA ASP A 205 -12.80 5.48 -16.79
C ASP A 205 -12.26 4.06 -16.65
N ASN A 206 -12.03 3.62 -15.42
CA ASN A 206 -11.70 2.24 -15.13
C ASN A 206 -12.96 1.38 -15.20
N LEU A 207 -12.91 0.25 -15.90
CA LEU A 207 -14.06 -0.60 -16.18
C LEU A 207 -13.88 -2.02 -15.66
N GLN A 208 -14.93 -2.54 -15.05
CA GLN A 208 -15.17 -3.97 -14.86
C GLN A 208 -16.28 -4.41 -15.79
N ILE A 209 -15.97 -5.20 -16.80
CA ILE A 209 -16.96 -5.76 -17.71
C ILE A 209 -17.41 -7.10 -17.16
N CYS A 210 -18.61 -7.12 -16.63
CA CYS A 210 -19.24 -8.28 -15.99
C CYS A 210 -19.89 -9.20 -17.04
N ASP A 211 -19.20 -9.48 -18.13
CA ASP A 211 -19.67 -10.37 -19.20
C ASP A 211 -19.42 -11.84 -18.80
N PRO A 212 -20.48 -12.69 -18.68
CA PRO A 212 -20.32 -14.10 -18.36
C PRO A 212 -19.52 -14.88 -19.44
N ALA A 213 -19.45 -14.37 -20.68
CA ALA A 213 -18.65 -14.99 -21.73
C ALA A 213 -17.15 -14.71 -21.57
N ARG A 214 -16.78 -13.56 -21.00
CA ARG A 214 -15.38 -13.17 -20.73
C ARG A 214 -15.32 -12.01 -19.72
N PRO A 215 -15.31 -12.30 -18.42
CA PRO A 215 -15.08 -11.26 -17.41
C PRO A 215 -13.80 -10.50 -17.71
N THR A 216 -13.87 -9.16 -17.70
CA THR A 216 -12.75 -8.32 -18.15
C THR A 216 -12.60 -7.09 -17.28
N THR A 217 -11.37 -6.78 -16.90
CA THR A 217 -10.97 -5.51 -16.29
C THR A 217 -10.27 -4.67 -17.35
N CYS A 218 -10.63 -3.40 -17.47
CA CYS A 218 -9.97 -2.44 -18.34
C CYS A 218 -9.64 -1.20 -17.54
N VAL A 219 -8.37 -0.94 -17.31
CA VAL A 219 -7.94 0.13 -16.40
C VAL A 219 -6.88 1.00 -17.05
N LEU A 220 -6.96 2.29 -16.72
CA LEU A 220 -5.88 3.22 -16.94
C LEU A 220 -4.65 2.70 -16.19
N SER A 221 -3.50 2.90 -16.76
CA SER A 221 -2.23 2.72 -16.06
C SER A 221 -1.50 4.07 -16.05
N GLY A 222 -0.30 4.14 -15.52
CA GLY A 222 0.49 5.36 -15.52
C GLY A 222 0.63 5.96 -16.92
N GLU A 223 1.35 7.04 -17.00
CA GLU A 223 1.51 7.86 -18.19
C GLU A 223 1.71 7.06 -19.48
N GLY A 224 0.85 7.32 -20.45
CA GLY A 224 0.90 6.69 -21.77
C GLY A 224 0.60 5.18 -21.81
N ARG A 225 0.04 4.60 -20.75
CA ARG A 225 -0.21 3.16 -20.68
C ARG A 225 -1.66 2.82 -20.37
N HIS A 226 -2.05 1.62 -20.78
CA HIS A 226 -3.37 1.05 -20.52
C HIS A 226 -3.25 -0.45 -20.24
N ARG A 227 -4.18 -1.01 -19.46
CA ARG A 227 -4.20 -2.42 -19.08
C ARG A 227 -5.54 -3.04 -19.35
N TRP A 228 -5.52 -4.27 -19.93
CA TRP A 228 -6.63 -5.19 -19.95
C TRP A 228 -6.28 -6.43 -19.14
N GLU A 229 -7.25 -6.92 -18.41
CA GLU A 229 -7.16 -8.19 -17.71
C GLU A 229 -8.37 -9.03 -18.11
N PHE A 230 -8.15 -10.24 -18.60
CA PHE A 230 -9.19 -11.15 -19.07
C PHE A 230 -9.16 -12.42 -18.22
N MET A 231 -10.31 -12.77 -17.59
CA MET A 231 -10.42 -14.02 -16.86
C MET A 231 -10.18 -15.20 -17.79
N MET A 232 -9.36 -16.15 -17.38
CA MET A 232 -9.23 -17.42 -18.10
C MET A 232 -10.43 -18.29 -17.78
N LEU A 233 -11.00 -18.89 -18.83
CA LEU A 233 -12.16 -19.76 -18.70
C LEU A 233 -11.74 -21.22 -18.46
N PRO A 234 -12.61 -22.05 -17.88
CA PRO A 234 -12.35 -23.47 -17.70
C PRO A 234 -11.94 -24.15 -19.01
N GLY A 235 -10.83 -24.87 -18.98
CA GLY A 235 -10.27 -25.56 -20.16
C GLY A 235 -9.23 -24.76 -20.95
N GLU A 236 -9.07 -23.47 -20.69
CA GLU A 236 -8.01 -22.68 -21.31
C GLU A 236 -6.67 -22.90 -20.59
N THR A 237 -5.58 -22.94 -21.36
CA THR A 237 -4.22 -23.07 -20.83
C THR A 237 -3.44 -21.77 -20.97
N PRO A 238 -2.41 -21.52 -20.11
CA PRO A 238 -1.57 -20.34 -20.25
C PRO A 238 -0.97 -20.18 -21.66
N ASP A 239 -0.51 -21.24 -22.28
CA ASP A 239 0.09 -21.19 -23.62
C ASP A 239 -0.91 -20.75 -24.70
N GLN A 240 -2.17 -21.21 -24.58
CA GLN A 240 -3.24 -20.80 -25.50
C GLN A 240 -3.58 -19.31 -25.36
N VAL A 241 -3.79 -18.83 -24.14
CA VAL A 241 -4.20 -17.43 -23.93
C VAL A 241 -3.08 -16.42 -24.17
N LEU A 242 -1.82 -16.86 -24.13
CA LEU A 242 -0.66 -16.05 -24.44
C LEU A 242 -0.34 -15.98 -25.95
N ALA A 243 -1.04 -16.73 -26.80
CA ALA A 243 -0.84 -16.68 -28.25
C ALA A 243 -1.32 -15.31 -28.82
N ASP A 244 -0.59 -14.77 -29.79
CA ASP A 244 -0.84 -13.42 -30.31
C ASP A 244 -2.21 -13.29 -30.99
N ASP A 245 -2.63 -14.32 -31.74
CA ASP A 245 -3.95 -14.38 -32.38
C ASP A 245 -5.09 -14.44 -31.36
N PHE A 246 -4.92 -15.17 -30.26
CA PHE A 246 -5.89 -15.19 -29.16
C PHE A 246 -6.03 -13.78 -28.53
N ILE A 247 -4.92 -13.13 -28.24
CA ILE A 247 -4.91 -11.77 -27.69
C ILE A 247 -5.53 -10.75 -28.64
N GLN A 248 -5.23 -10.85 -29.94
CA GLN A 248 -5.85 -10.00 -30.95
C GLN A 248 -7.38 -10.20 -30.99
N GLY A 249 -7.84 -11.43 -30.86
CA GLY A 249 -9.27 -11.74 -30.74
C GLY A 249 -9.94 -11.08 -29.53
N LEU A 250 -9.27 -11.08 -28.37
CA LEU A 250 -9.75 -10.44 -27.15
C LEU A 250 -9.77 -8.90 -27.24
N LEU A 251 -8.80 -8.32 -27.97
CA LEU A 251 -8.70 -6.86 -28.13
C LEU A 251 -9.55 -6.33 -29.30
N ALA A 252 -9.99 -7.17 -30.24
CA ALA A 252 -10.78 -6.74 -31.39
C ALA A 252 -12.05 -5.95 -31.04
N PRO A 253 -12.86 -6.34 -30.03
CA PRO A 253 -14.05 -5.57 -29.63
C PRO A 253 -13.72 -4.17 -29.11
N TRP A 254 -12.52 -3.95 -28.61
CA TRP A 254 -12.06 -2.65 -28.09
C TRP A 254 -11.65 -1.67 -29.19
N ASN A 255 -11.52 -2.13 -30.45
CA ASN A 255 -11.17 -1.33 -31.60
C ASN A 255 -9.85 -0.53 -31.42
N VAL A 256 -8.85 -1.12 -30.80
CA VAL A 256 -7.57 -0.48 -30.42
C VAL A 256 -6.42 -0.79 -31.38
N ALA A 257 -6.67 -1.49 -32.47
CA ALA A 257 -5.66 -1.80 -33.50
C ALA A 257 -5.03 -0.50 -34.03
N GLY A 258 -3.68 -0.38 -33.95
CA GLY A 258 -2.93 0.83 -34.29
C GLY A 258 -3.00 1.96 -33.27
N ALA A 259 -3.88 1.89 -32.28
CA ALA A 259 -3.93 2.87 -31.18
C ALA A 259 -3.02 2.49 -30.01
N VAL A 260 -2.62 1.23 -29.93
CA VAL A 260 -1.75 0.70 -28.86
C VAL A 260 -0.69 -0.23 -29.45
N SER A 261 0.42 -0.38 -28.72
CA SER A 261 1.39 -1.48 -28.91
C SER A 261 1.54 -2.25 -27.61
N LEU A 262 1.52 -3.57 -27.69
CA LEU A 262 1.64 -4.44 -26.50
C LEU A 262 3.05 -4.35 -25.92
N GLU A 263 3.16 -4.07 -24.61
CA GLU A 263 4.41 -4.13 -23.87
C GLU A 263 4.55 -5.47 -23.16
N ARG A 264 3.42 -6.06 -22.73
CA ARG A 264 3.43 -7.24 -21.88
C ARG A 264 2.18 -8.08 -22.06
N LYS A 265 2.38 -9.40 -21.91
CA LYS A 265 1.33 -10.40 -21.72
C LYS A 265 1.79 -11.41 -20.66
N ALA A 266 0.98 -11.69 -19.66
CA ALA A 266 1.30 -12.65 -18.61
C ALA A 266 0.04 -13.22 -17.97
N VAL A 267 0.10 -14.46 -17.52
CA VAL A 267 -0.96 -15.08 -16.72
C VAL A 267 -0.61 -14.94 -15.24
N TYR A 268 -1.55 -14.43 -14.46
CA TYR A 268 -1.50 -14.35 -13.01
C TYR A 268 -2.62 -15.17 -12.39
N ARG A 269 -2.35 -15.70 -11.21
CA ARG A 269 -3.38 -16.22 -10.32
C ARG A 269 -3.60 -15.21 -9.20
N PHE A 270 -4.83 -14.81 -9.00
CA PHE A 270 -5.23 -13.87 -7.97
C PHE A 270 -5.69 -14.66 -6.74
N HIS A 271 -5.00 -14.45 -5.63
CA HIS A 271 -5.25 -15.12 -4.36
C HIS A 271 -5.65 -14.14 -3.27
N GLY A 272 -6.45 -14.63 -2.32
CA GLY A 272 -6.66 -13.97 -1.02
C GLY A 272 -5.93 -14.78 0.07
N LEU A 273 -4.74 -14.35 0.49
CA LEU A 273 -3.90 -15.07 1.44
C LEU A 273 -3.39 -14.14 2.54
N VAL A 274 -3.30 -14.63 3.80
CA VAL A 274 -2.71 -13.89 4.92
C VAL A 274 -1.82 -14.82 5.74
N ALA A 275 -0.58 -14.40 6.02
CA ALA A 275 0.33 -15.12 6.90
C ALA A 275 -0.24 -15.21 8.34
N GLN A 276 -0.14 -16.38 8.95
CA GLN A 276 -0.66 -16.59 10.30
C GLN A 276 0.12 -15.80 11.36
N SER A 277 1.40 -15.56 11.10
CA SER A 277 2.24 -14.69 11.93
C SER A 277 3.06 -13.76 11.05
N TRP A 278 3.11 -12.48 11.43
CA TRP A 278 3.89 -11.46 10.72
C TRP A 278 5.23 -11.16 11.43
N ARG A 279 5.44 -11.79 12.58
CA ARG A 279 6.68 -11.69 13.35
C ARG A 279 7.05 -13.04 13.95
N GLN A 280 8.32 -13.40 13.84
CA GLN A 280 8.93 -14.50 14.56
C GLN A 280 10.27 -14.04 15.15
N GLY A 281 10.27 -13.75 16.45
CA GLY A 281 11.47 -13.20 17.10
C GLY A 281 11.86 -11.85 16.52
N ARG A 282 13.01 -11.81 15.82
CA ARG A 282 13.59 -10.62 15.18
C ARG A 282 13.35 -10.56 13.66
N ILE A 283 12.56 -11.46 13.12
CA ILE A 283 12.19 -11.51 11.72
C ILE A 283 10.73 -11.08 11.60
N LEU A 284 10.45 -10.13 10.68
CA LEU A 284 9.12 -9.62 10.37
C LEU A 284 8.82 -9.80 8.89
N LEU A 285 7.54 -9.79 8.52
CA LEU A 285 7.05 -9.85 7.14
C LEU A 285 6.26 -8.59 6.83
N ALA A 286 6.36 -8.09 5.58
CA ALA A 286 5.57 -6.95 5.11
C ALA A 286 5.18 -7.12 3.63
N GLY A 287 4.06 -6.51 3.24
CA GLY A 287 3.52 -6.58 1.89
C GLY A 287 3.14 -8.00 1.47
N ASP A 288 3.35 -8.35 0.20
CA ASP A 288 2.95 -9.66 -0.35
C ASP A 288 3.61 -10.85 0.38
N ALA A 289 4.71 -10.66 1.10
CA ALA A 289 5.30 -11.69 1.95
C ALA A 289 4.39 -12.05 3.13
N ALA A 290 3.64 -11.07 3.66
CA ALA A 290 2.68 -11.23 4.74
C ALA A 290 1.25 -11.48 4.25
N HIS A 291 0.84 -10.88 3.12
CA HIS A 291 -0.54 -10.98 2.61
C HIS A 291 -0.63 -10.73 1.10
N GLN A 292 -1.49 -11.48 0.45
CA GLN A 292 -1.78 -11.34 -0.97
C GLN A 292 -3.25 -10.97 -1.16
N THR A 293 -3.52 -9.89 -1.89
CA THR A 293 -4.86 -9.33 -2.10
C THR A 293 -5.22 -9.42 -3.57
N PRO A 294 -6.42 -9.94 -3.94
CA PRO A 294 -6.89 -9.89 -5.32
C PRO A 294 -6.96 -8.44 -5.82
N PRO A 295 -6.75 -8.16 -7.12
CA PRO A 295 -6.53 -6.80 -7.62
C PRO A 295 -7.80 -5.94 -7.71
N PHE A 296 -8.99 -6.51 -7.58
CA PHE A 296 -10.27 -5.85 -7.87
C PHE A 296 -10.54 -4.57 -7.06
N ALA A 297 -9.96 -4.45 -5.86
CA ALA A 297 -10.04 -3.23 -5.05
C ALA A 297 -8.79 -2.34 -5.16
N GLY A 298 -7.74 -2.76 -5.89
CA GLY A 298 -6.49 -2.01 -6.05
C GLY A 298 -5.71 -1.78 -4.75
N GLN A 299 -5.89 -2.64 -3.71
CA GLN A 299 -5.37 -2.39 -2.35
C GLN A 299 -4.12 -3.19 -1.97
N GLY A 300 -3.62 -4.12 -2.79
CA GLY A 300 -2.47 -4.95 -2.43
C GLY A 300 -1.20 -4.12 -2.16
N LEU A 301 -0.78 -3.30 -3.12
CA LEU A 301 0.36 -2.38 -2.93
C LEU A 301 0.11 -1.41 -1.77
N CYS A 302 -1.08 -0.82 -1.70
CA CYS A 302 -1.43 0.16 -0.68
C CYS A 302 -1.29 -0.44 0.73
N SER A 303 -1.75 -1.67 0.93
CA SER A 303 -1.60 -2.38 2.21
C SER A 303 -0.14 -2.58 2.57
N GLY A 304 0.71 -3.03 1.63
CA GLY A 304 2.14 -3.21 1.88
C GLY A 304 2.89 -1.90 2.15
N MET A 305 2.52 -0.81 1.48
CA MET A 305 3.10 0.51 1.76
C MET A 305 2.71 1.03 3.17
N ARG A 306 1.46 0.78 3.60
CA ARG A 306 1.03 1.07 4.98
C ARG A 306 1.78 0.22 6.00
N ASP A 307 2.09 -1.04 5.67
CA ASP A 307 2.93 -1.89 6.53
C ASP A 307 4.30 -1.25 6.72
N ALA A 308 4.92 -0.78 5.64
CA ALA A 308 6.22 -0.12 5.68
C ALA A 308 6.21 1.13 6.58
N ASP A 309 5.17 1.99 6.49
CA ASP A 309 5.06 3.19 7.31
C ASP A 309 4.81 2.85 8.79
N ASN A 310 3.96 1.87 9.09
CA ASN A 310 3.71 1.40 10.45
C ASN A 310 4.97 0.78 11.09
N LEU A 311 5.69 -0.02 10.33
CA LEU A 311 6.87 -0.73 10.82
C LEU A 311 8.08 0.20 11.01
N ALA A 312 8.29 1.14 10.10
CA ALA A 312 9.49 1.97 10.09
C ALA A 312 9.68 2.75 11.40
N TRP A 313 8.64 3.44 11.89
CA TRP A 313 8.76 4.22 13.11
C TRP A 313 8.89 3.33 14.36
N LYS A 314 8.22 2.19 14.39
CA LYS A 314 8.30 1.23 15.51
C LYS A 314 9.69 0.60 15.60
N LEU A 315 10.23 0.12 14.47
CA LEU A 315 11.60 -0.39 14.41
C LEU A 315 12.61 0.68 14.85
N ALA A 316 12.46 1.90 14.36
CA ALA A 316 13.35 2.99 14.73
C ALA A 316 13.28 3.31 16.23
N ALA A 317 12.11 3.29 16.85
CA ALA A 317 11.96 3.50 18.29
C ALA A 317 12.63 2.38 19.11
N VAL A 318 12.44 1.13 18.71
CA VAL A 318 13.06 -0.04 19.35
C VAL A 318 14.59 -0.04 19.17
N ILE A 319 15.09 0.26 17.98
CA ILE A 319 16.53 0.28 17.68
C ILE A 319 17.25 1.37 18.47
N ARG A 320 16.62 2.53 18.64
CA ARG A 320 17.14 3.63 19.49
C ARG A 320 17.07 3.34 20.99
N GLY A 321 16.40 2.26 21.40
CA GLY A 321 16.19 1.92 22.80
C GLY A 321 15.16 2.83 23.49
N SER A 322 14.37 3.60 22.74
CA SER A 322 13.30 4.44 23.29
C SER A 322 12.00 3.65 23.49
N ALA A 323 11.84 2.47 22.89
CA ALA A 323 10.71 1.59 23.08
C ALA A 323 11.16 0.14 23.32
N ASP A 324 10.35 -0.59 24.08
CA ASP A 324 10.52 -2.03 24.25
C ASP A 324 10.23 -2.78 22.94
N PRO A 325 10.95 -3.86 22.61
CA PRO A 325 10.65 -4.73 21.46
C PRO A 325 9.20 -5.22 21.37
N ALA A 326 8.46 -5.25 22.47
CA ALA A 326 7.03 -5.56 22.51
C ALA A 326 6.18 -4.57 21.71
N LEU A 327 6.66 -3.35 21.46
CA LEU A 327 5.99 -2.41 20.54
C LEU A 327 5.77 -3.03 19.14
N LEU A 328 6.69 -3.88 18.69
CA LEU A 328 6.58 -4.55 17.38
C LEU A 328 5.48 -5.62 17.35
N ASP A 329 5.01 -6.13 18.48
CA ASP A 329 3.87 -7.06 18.54
C ASP A 329 2.57 -6.37 18.12
N SER A 330 2.48 -5.05 18.31
CA SER A 330 1.34 -4.26 17.84
C SER A 330 1.27 -4.13 16.31
N TYR A 331 2.31 -4.46 15.56
CA TYR A 331 2.32 -4.34 14.11
C TYR A 331 1.24 -5.19 13.44
N GLN A 332 1.23 -6.49 13.70
CA GLN A 332 0.24 -7.39 13.14
C GLN A 332 -1.17 -7.05 13.63
N THR A 333 -1.35 -6.84 14.93
CA THR A 333 -2.69 -6.57 15.50
C THR A 333 -3.31 -5.28 14.96
N GLU A 334 -2.49 -4.30 14.60
CA GLU A 334 -2.95 -3.05 13.98
C GLU A 334 -3.24 -3.22 12.48
N ARG A 335 -2.35 -3.91 11.75
CA ARG A 335 -2.40 -3.96 10.28
C ARG A 335 -3.30 -5.06 9.74
N GLU A 336 -3.33 -6.22 10.37
CA GLU A 336 -4.05 -7.38 9.87
C GLU A 336 -5.55 -7.14 9.70
N PRO A 337 -6.29 -6.48 10.60
CA PRO A 337 -7.71 -6.18 10.39
C PRO A 337 -8.00 -5.33 9.14
N GLN A 338 -7.16 -4.33 8.85
CA GLN A 338 -7.28 -3.53 7.62
C GLN A 338 -7.00 -4.37 6.37
N VAL A 339 -5.98 -5.21 6.42
CA VAL A 339 -5.61 -6.10 5.30
C VAL A 339 -6.72 -7.12 5.03
N ARG A 340 -7.28 -7.73 6.08
CA ARG A 340 -8.40 -8.66 5.95
C ARG A 340 -9.62 -8.00 5.33
N ALA A 341 -9.98 -6.80 5.78
CA ALA A 341 -11.08 -6.03 5.21
C ALA A 341 -10.85 -5.69 3.72
N ALA A 342 -9.61 -5.35 3.34
CA ALA A 342 -9.25 -5.08 1.95
C ALA A 342 -9.32 -6.34 1.08
N ILE A 343 -8.89 -7.50 1.59
CA ILE A 343 -9.00 -8.80 0.90
C ILE A 343 -10.47 -9.20 0.72
N GLU A 344 -11.27 -9.10 1.77
CA GLU A 344 -12.71 -9.42 1.73
C GLU A 344 -13.46 -8.54 0.74
N LEU A 345 -13.17 -7.23 0.72
CA LEU A 345 -13.73 -6.31 -0.27
C LEU A 345 -13.31 -6.71 -1.69
N ALA A 346 -12.03 -6.99 -1.91
CA ALA A 346 -11.53 -7.39 -3.23
C ALA A 346 -12.16 -8.71 -3.69
N ILE A 347 -12.31 -9.69 -2.81
CA ILE A 347 -13.00 -10.95 -3.10
C ILE A 347 -14.48 -10.71 -3.42
N ALA A 348 -15.17 -9.88 -2.64
CA ALA A 348 -16.58 -9.55 -2.90
C ALA A 348 -16.76 -8.90 -4.29
N MET A 349 -15.88 -7.95 -4.65
CA MET A 349 -15.88 -7.35 -5.99
C MET A 349 -15.55 -8.39 -7.07
N GLY A 350 -14.54 -9.23 -6.85
CA GLY A 350 -14.18 -10.31 -7.77
C GLY A 350 -15.32 -11.29 -8.01
N ARG A 351 -16.05 -11.68 -6.96
CA ARG A 351 -17.24 -12.57 -7.09
C ARG A 351 -18.36 -11.96 -7.93
N VAL A 352 -18.50 -10.64 -7.96
CA VAL A 352 -19.44 -9.94 -8.84
C VAL A 352 -18.99 -10.03 -10.29
N VAL A 353 -17.68 -9.82 -10.55
CA VAL A 353 -17.12 -9.78 -11.91
C VAL A 353 -16.99 -11.19 -12.50
N CYS A 354 -16.52 -12.17 -11.72
CA CYS A 354 -16.13 -13.51 -12.19
C CYS A 354 -17.30 -14.48 -12.43
N ILE A 355 -18.56 -14.01 -12.50
CA ILE A 355 -19.71 -14.85 -12.76
C ILE A 355 -19.73 -15.25 -14.26
N THR A 356 -19.54 -16.54 -14.55
CA THR A 356 -19.57 -17.09 -15.90
C THR A 356 -20.88 -17.82 -16.25
N ASP A 357 -21.71 -18.16 -15.27
CA ASP A 357 -23.05 -18.67 -15.50
C ASP A 357 -23.97 -17.56 -16.00
N ARG A 358 -24.56 -17.76 -17.18
CA ARG A 358 -25.40 -16.76 -17.84
C ARG A 358 -26.66 -16.38 -17.06
N GLN A 359 -27.28 -17.34 -16.36
CA GLN A 359 -28.47 -17.08 -15.59
C GLN A 359 -28.16 -16.29 -14.31
N ALA A 360 -27.09 -16.67 -13.62
CA ALA A 360 -26.60 -15.94 -12.46
C ALA A 360 -26.16 -14.51 -12.83
N ALA A 361 -25.49 -14.34 -13.98
CA ALA A 361 -25.10 -13.03 -14.50
C ALA A 361 -26.33 -12.13 -14.78
N ALA A 362 -27.36 -12.68 -15.44
CA ALA A 362 -28.58 -11.92 -15.69
C ALA A 362 -29.30 -11.52 -14.39
N GLN A 363 -29.33 -12.39 -13.38
CA GLN A 363 -29.89 -12.09 -12.06
C GLN A 363 -29.10 -10.98 -11.34
N ARG A 364 -27.76 -11.04 -11.37
CA ARG A 364 -26.86 -9.99 -10.86
C ARG A 364 -27.17 -8.65 -11.55
N ASP A 365 -27.19 -8.63 -12.88
CA ASP A 365 -27.41 -7.42 -13.68
C ASP A 365 -28.76 -6.78 -13.35
N GLN A 366 -29.82 -7.59 -13.30
CA GLN A 366 -31.15 -7.12 -12.94
C GLN A 366 -31.18 -6.54 -11.51
N ALA A 367 -30.58 -7.21 -10.54
CA ALA A 367 -30.54 -6.76 -9.15
C ALA A 367 -29.77 -5.44 -9.01
N MET A 368 -28.61 -5.32 -9.64
CA MET A 368 -27.78 -4.11 -9.59
C MET A 368 -28.44 -2.93 -10.32
N ALA A 369 -29.04 -3.17 -11.50
CA ALA A 369 -29.79 -2.16 -12.23
C ALA A 369 -31.00 -1.66 -11.44
N ALA A 370 -31.72 -2.55 -10.76
CA ALA A 370 -32.84 -2.17 -9.89
C ALA A 370 -32.38 -1.31 -8.70
N GLN A 371 -31.27 -1.65 -8.06
CA GLN A 371 -30.69 -0.83 -6.99
C GLN A 371 -30.30 0.57 -7.49
N GLN A 372 -29.65 0.65 -8.65
CA GLN A 372 -29.28 1.91 -9.26
C GLN A 372 -30.50 2.76 -9.61
N ALA A 373 -31.55 2.15 -10.21
CA ALA A 373 -32.81 2.84 -10.53
C ALA A 373 -33.52 3.35 -9.28
N ALA A 374 -33.42 2.63 -8.15
CA ALA A 374 -33.93 3.04 -6.85
C ALA A 374 -33.08 4.12 -6.15
N GLY A 375 -31.98 4.57 -6.78
CA GLY A 375 -31.05 5.54 -6.19
C GLY A 375 -30.21 4.98 -5.04
N ILE A 376 -30.22 3.67 -4.86
CA ILE A 376 -29.39 3.00 -3.84
C ILE A 376 -27.96 2.98 -4.34
N ARG A 377 -27.11 3.76 -3.70
CA ARG A 377 -25.65 3.73 -3.95
C ARG A 377 -24.97 2.83 -2.92
N PRO A 378 -23.98 2.03 -3.34
CA PRO A 378 -23.16 1.33 -2.36
C PRO A 378 -22.56 2.37 -1.39
N PRO A 379 -22.54 2.08 -0.08
CA PRO A 379 -21.91 2.98 0.86
C PRO A 379 -20.44 3.18 0.46
N PRO A 380 -19.87 4.37 0.66
CA PRO A 380 -18.44 4.56 0.50
C PRO A 380 -17.71 3.52 1.37
N PRO A 381 -16.57 3.00 0.92
CA PRO A 381 -15.76 2.12 1.74
C PRO A 381 -15.53 2.77 3.11
N ALA A 382 -15.74 2.01 4.18
CA ALA A 382 -15.46 2.51 5.52
C ALA A 382 -13.98 2.96 5.60
N PRO A 383 -13.69 4.08 6.28
CA PRO A 383 -12.33 4.49 6.51
C PRO A 383 -11.55 3.32 7.14
N LEU A 384 -10.40 3.01 6.57
CA LEU A 384 -9.56 1.94 7.10
C LEU A 384 -8.91 2.43 8.40
N SER A 385 -9.45 2.03 9.54
CA SER A 385 -8.85 2.25 10.85
C SER A 385 -7.88 1.12 11.19
N ILE A 386 -6.78 1.42 11.88
CA ILE A 386 -5.90 0.37 12.40
C ILE A 386 -6.60 -0.42 13.51
N GLY A 387 -6.25 -1.69 13.64
CA GLY A 387 -6.72 -2.56 14.69
C GLY A 387 -6.21 -2.16 16.09
N PRO A 388 -6.47 -2.98 17.13
CA PRO A 388 -5.95 -2.74 18.47
C PRO A 388 -4.43 -2.80 18.50
N GLY A 389 -3.79 -1.96 19.34
CA GLY A 389 -2.33 -1.89 19.43
C GLY A 389 -1.88 -0.60 20.08
N CYS A 390 -0.85 0.04 19.53
CA CYS A 390 -0.30 1.30 20.03
C CYS A 390 -1.28 2.46 19.80
N ARG A 391 -2.34 2.49 20.60
CA ARG A 391 -3.36 3.55 20.64
C ARG A 391 -3.99 3.64 22.03
N LEU A 392 -4.63 4.75 22.33
CA LEU A 392 -5.38 4.94 23.57
C LEU A 392 -6.80 4.37 23.38
N GLU A 393 -7.00 3.15 23.85
CA GLU A 393 -8.26 2.43 23.70
C GLU A 393 -9.45 3.22 24.28
N GLY A 394 -10.58 3.17 23.58
CA GLY A 394 -11.82 3.82 24.00
C GLY A 394 -11.87 5.33 23.78
N SER A 395 -10.77 5.98 23.34
CA SER A 395 -10.80 7.39 23.01
C SER A 395 -11.38 7.63 21.60
N ALA A 396 -12.10 8.74 21.43
CA ALA A 396 -12.76 9.07 20.15
C ALA A 396 -11.74 9.24 19.03
N GLY A 397 -11.93 8.55 17.89
CA GLY A 397 -11.06 8.64 16.73
C GLY A 397 -9.77 7.83 16.83
N ALA A 398 -9.50 7.11 17.92
CA ALA A 398 -8.31 6.26 18.06
C ALA A 398 -8.24 5.23 16.94
N GLY A 399 -7.10 5.19 16.25
CA GLY A 399 -6.88 4.31 15.11
C GLY A 399 -7.37 4.84 13.76
N GLU A 400 -8.05 5.98 13.71
CA GLU A 400 -8.42 6.64 12.45
C GLU A 400 -7.22 7.34 11.81
N LEU A 401 -7.23 7.43 10.47
CA LEU A 401 -6.27 8.29 9.77
C LEU A 401 -6.54 9.75 10.08
N PHE A 402 -5.54 10.46 10.62
CA PHE A 402 -5.67 11.89 10.92
C PHE A 402 -5.69 12.70 9.61
N PRO A 403 -6.63 13.65 9.44
CA PRO A 403 -6.70 14.44 8.21
C PRO A 403 -5.44 15.32 8.04
N GLN A 404 -5.15 15.65 6.78
CA GLN A 404 -4.11 16.59 6.40
C GLN A 404 -4.76 17.88 5.86
N PRO A 405 -5.07 18.88 6.68
CA PRO A 405 -5.57 20.15 6.19
C PRO A 405 -4.51 20.91 5.38
N TRP A 406 -4.99 21.76 4.46
CA TRP A 406 -4.20 22.61 3.60
C TRP A 406 -4.49 24.08 3.88
N SER A 407 -3.47 24.91 3.84
CA SER A 407 -3.59 26.36 3.92
C SER A 407 -2.44 27.00 3.16
N ASP A 408 -2.74 27.98 2.29
CA ASP A 408 -1.76 28.73 1.51
C ASP A 408 -0.76 27.82 0.76
N ASP A 409 -1.27 26.81 0.06
CA ASP A 409 -0.51 25.78 -0.67
C ASP A 409 0.42 24.91 0.20
N ARG A 410 0.31 25.03 1.53
CA ARG A 410 1.07 24.20 2.48
C ARG A 410 0.17 23.17 3.15
N LYS A 411 0.73 21.99 3.33
CA LYS A 411 0.09 20.88 4.02
C LYS A 411 0.59 20.79 5.47
N LEU A 412 -0.27 20.37 6.37
CA LEU A 412 0.06 20.24 7.80
C LEU A 412 1.31 19.38 8.03
N ASP A 413 1.44 18.24 7.32
CA ASP A 413 2.59 17.34 7.45
C ASP A 413 3.93 18.02 7.11
N ALA A 414 3.94 18.93 6.13
CA ALA A 414 5.14 19.65 5.74
C ALA A 414 5.59 20.66 6.83
N ILE A 415 4.67 21.09 7.67
CA ILE A 415 4.96 22.03 8.77
C ILE A 415 5.38 21.28 10.03
N LEU A 416 4.72 20.16 10.35
CA LEU A 416 4.94 19.44 11.61
C LEU A 416 6.01 18.35 11.52
N GLY A 417 6.38 17.94 10.29
CA GLY A 417 7.42 16.93 10.08
C GLY A 417 7.02 15.50 10.49
N ASP A 418 8.01 14.62 10.63
CA ASP A 418 7.83 13.17 10.71
C ASP A 418 7.47 12.60 12.09
N GLY A 419 7.66 13.36 13.14
CA GLY A 419 7.42 12.93 14.52
C GLY A 419 5.94 12.67 14.85
N PRO A 420 5.66 12.17 16.05
CA PRO A 420 4.31 12.23 16.59
C PRO A 420 3.95 13.67 16.89
N TRP A 421 2.65 14.00 16.84
CA TRP A 421 2.15 15.37 17.09
C TRP A 421 1.16 15.39 18.23
N LEU A 422 1.35 16.31 19.19
CA LEU A 422 0.35 16.62 20.20
C LEU A 422 -0.30 17.96 19.84
N ILE A 423 -1.51 17.90 19.30
CA ILE A 423 -2.30 19.05 18.89
C ILE A 423 -3.40 19.25 19.95
N SER A 424 -3.49 20.44 20.54
CA SER A 424 -4.48 20.77 21.55
C SER A 424 -5.14 22.13 21.29
N LYS A 425 -6.31 22.34 21.83
CA LYS A 425 -6.97 23.68 21.76
C LYS A 425 -6.06 24.82 22.23
N ALA A 426 -5.16 24.53 23.19
CA ALA A 426 -4.25 25.52 23.74
C ALA A 426 -3.11 25.93 22.81
N ASN A 427 -2.73 25.07 21.82
CA ASN A 427 -1.62 25.37 20.91
C ASN A 427 -2.03 25.71 19.48
N LEU A 428 -3.34 25.80 19.18
CA LEU A 428 -3.85 26.13 17.84
C LEU A 428 -3.41 27.48 17.31
N ASP A 429 -3.18 28.47 18.23
CA ASP A 429 -2.71 29.81 17.89
C ASP A 429 -1.19 29.86 17.65
N SER A 430 -0.47 28.76 17.82
CA SER A 430 0.97 28.70 17.52
C SER A 430 1.23 29.02 16.05
N PRO A 431 2.38 29.64 15.69
CA PRO A 431 2.69 29.99 14.29
C PRO A 431 2.59 28.82 13.34
N ALA A 432 2.91 27.60 13.81
CA ALA A 432 2.86 26.37 13.01
C ALA A 432 1.43 25.91 12.72
N LEU A 433 0.51 26.00 13.69
CA LEU A 433 -0.86 25.48 13.58
C LEU A 433 -1.89 26.54 13.18
N LYS A 434 -1.60 27.82 13.39
CA LYS A 434 -2.53 28.93 13.11
C LYS A 434 -3.16 28.89 11.71
N PRO A 435 -2.41 28.54 10.62
CA PRO A 435 -3.00 28.43 9.29
C PRO A 435 -4.08 27.35 9.16
N PHE A 436 -4.05 26.35 10.03
CA PHE A 436 -4.94 25.18 10.04
C PHE A 436 -5.92 25.16 11.21
N ALA A 437 -5.91 26.24 12.03
CA ALA A 437 -6.61 26.28 13.31
C ALA A 437 -8.11 26.00 13.20
N GLY A 438 -8.77 26.46 12.13
CA GLY A 438 -10.19 26.24 11.88
C GLY A 438 -10.52 24.75 11.67
N ASP A 439 -9.78 24.05 10.80
CA ASP A 439 -9.96 22.63 10.51
C ASP A 439 -9.64 21.77 11.73
N LEU A 440 -8.55 22.08 12.42
CA LEU A 440 -8.11 21.36 13.62
C LEU A 440 -9.09 21.54 14.79
N ALA A 441 -9.59 22.77 15.01
CA ALA A 441 -10.60 23.05 16.02
C ALA A 441 -11.91 22.29 15.71
N GLY A 442 -12.36 22.31 14.45
CA GLY A 442 -13.53 21.57 14.00
C GLY A 442 -13.38 20.07 14.22
N TRP A 443 -12.21 19.51 13.90
CA TRP A 443 -11.92 18.09 14.12
C TRP A 443 -11.95 17.68 15.59
N LEU A 444 -11.35 18.49 16.47
CA LEU A 444 -11.36 18.30 17.93
C LEU A 444 -12.78 18.46 18.52
N GLN A 445 -13.53 19.45 18.04
CA GLN A 445 -14.90 19.70 18.49
C GLN A 445 -15.83 18.53 18.13
N ALA A 446 -15.75 17.99 16.92
CA ALA A 446 -16.54 16.85 16.47
C ALA A 446 -16.35 15.60 17.33
N ARG A 447 -15.23 15.50 18.05
CA ARG A 447 -14.88 14.39 18.95
C ARG A 447 -14.98 14.76 20.43
N SER A 448 -15.47 15.96 20.75
CA SER A 448 -15.52 16.50 22.13
C SER A 448 -14.15 16.43 22.85
N ALA A 449 -13.06 16.59 22.08
CA ALA A 449 -11.69 16.41 22.56
C ALA A 449 -11.03 17.75 22.90
N GLU A 450 -10.15 17.74 23.91
CA GLU A 450 -9.26 18.87 24.26
C GLU A 450 -7.99 18.82 23.41
N ALA A 451 -7.45 17.61 23.20
CA ALA A 451 -6.25 17.37 22.41
C ALA A 451 -6.34 16.05 21.64
N VAL A 452 -5.48 15.90 20.65
CA VAL A 452 -5.21 14.68 19.90
C VAL A 452 -3.70 14.43 19.84
N LEU A 453 -3.31 13.17 20.01
CA LEU A 453 -1.96 12.72 19.69
C LEU A 453 -2.01 11.91 18.41
N VAL A 454 -1.22 12.36 17.42
CA VAL A 454 -1.09 11.74 16.09
C VAL A 454 0.25 11.03 16.03
N ARG A 455 0.24 9.77 15.59
CA ARG A 455 1.42 8.92 15.44
C ARG A 455 2.27 9.32 14.24
N PRO A 456 3.53 8.85 14.15
CA PRO A 456 4.40 9.11 13.01
C PRO A 456 3.83 8.61 11.66
N ASP A 457 3.03 7.53 11.67
CA ASP A 457 2.33 6.98 10.51
C ASP A 457 0.97 7.65 10.23
N ARG A 458 0.71 8.78 10.90
CA ARG A 458 -0.48 9.63 10.73
C ARG A 458 -1.81 9.03 11.21
N TYR A 459 -1.78 7.91 11.89
CA TYR A 459 -2.95 7.44 12.61
C TYR A 459 -3.08 8.11 13.96
N VAL A 460 -4.32 8.31 14.41
CA VAL A 460 -4.60 8.88 15.73
C VAL A 460 -4.24 7.87 16.81
N PHE A 461 -3.31 8.24 17.69
CA PHE A 461 -3.04 7.48 18.90
C PHE A 461 -4.25 7.54 19.83
N GLY A 462 -4.80 8.74 20.05
CA GLY A 462 -5.96 8.97 20.89
C GLY A 462 -6.32 10.43 21.02
N THR A 463 -7.46 10.67 21.66
CA THR A 463 -7.97 11.99 22.05
C THR A 463 -8.19 12.03 23.55
N GLY A 464 -8.06 13.23 24.16
CA GLY A 464 -8.24 13.42 25.60
C GLY A 464 -7.53 14.67 26.10
N THR A 465 -7.11 14.67 27.35
CA THR A 465 -6.23 15.72 27.88
C THR A 465 -4.78 15.50 27.43
N PRO A 466 -3.97 16.54 27.26
CA PRO A 466 -2.56 16.41 26.93
C PRO A 466 -1.78 15.46 27.84
N ASP A 467 -2.04 15.50 29.14
CA ASP A 467 -1.35 14.65 30.13
C ASP A 467 -1.72 13.16 29.98
N ALA A 468 -3.00 12.85 29.75
CA ALA A 468 -3.44 11.47 29.53
C ALA A 468 -2.84 10.89 28.25
N LEU A 469 -2.78 11.69 27.19
CA LEU A 469 -2.17 11.32 25.91
C LEU A 469 -0.67 11.10 26.05
N SER A 470 0.02 11.99 26.74
CA SER A 470 1.46 11.89 27.01
C SER A 470 1.81 10.65 27.82
N THR A 471 1.06 10.39 28.89
CA THR A 471 1.23 9.18 29.73
C THR A 471 1.00 7.90 28.94
N GLY A 472 -0.10 7.84 28.17
CA GLY A 472 -0.40 6.68 27.32
C GLY A 472 0.65 6.45 26.25
N TRP A 473 1.14 7.50 25.60
CA TRP A 473 2.21 7.42 24.61
C TRP A 473 3.52 6.92 25.21
N GLN A 474 3.90 7.49 26.37
CA GLN A 474 5.12 7.07 27.07
C GLN A 474 5.08 5.60 27.50
N ALA A 475 3.91 5.10 27.88
CA ALA A 475 3.75 3.67 28.21
C ALA A 475 4.09 2.73 27.03
N TRP A 476 3.82 3.16 25.79
CA TRP A 476 4.13 2.41 24.57
C TRP A 476 5.56 2.62 24.04
N THR A 477 6.05 3.86 24.12
CA THR A 477 7.28 4.25 23.42
C THR A 477 8.45 4.55 24.34
N GLY A 478 8.25 4.52 25.66
CA GLY A 478 9.27 4.91 26.63
C GLY A 478 9.72 6.38 26.56
N SER A 479 9.25 7.09 25.53
CA SER A 479 9.64 8.49 25.29
C SER A 479 8.53 9.44 25.75
N PRO A 480 8.86 10.62 26.30
CA PRO A 480 7.87 11.64 26.58
C PRO A 480 7.14 12.08 25.30
N SER A 481 5.92 12.55 25.44
CA SER A 481 5.18 13.11 24.31
C SER A 481 5.94 14.29 23.71
N PRO A 482 5.95 14.41 22.37
CA PRO A 482 6.59 15.54 21.73
C PRO A 482 5.90 16.85 22.10
N VAL A 483 6.68 17.82 22.49
CA VAL A 483 6.28 19.23 22.43
C VAL A 483 6.37 19.62 20.95
N LEU A 484 5.33 20.28 20.41
CA LEU A 484 5.39 20.82 19.06
C LEU A 484 6.50 21.89 18.98
N GLU A 485 7.69 21.48 18.57
CA GLU A 485 8.71 22.42 18.12
C GLU A 485 8.51 22.64 16.62
N PRO A 486 8.37 23.89 16.16
CA PRO A 486 8.26 24.17 14.73
C PRO A 486 9.54 23.71 14.02
N VAL A 487 9.38 23.00 12.90
CA VAL A 487 10.49 22.65 12.02
C VAL A 487 11.14 23.95 11.54
N PRO A 488 12.46 24.17 11.75
CA PRO A 488 13.13 25.35 11.22
C PRO A 488 12.93 25.42 9.71
N SER A 489 12.49 26.55 9.19
CA SER A 489 12.39 26.82 7.76
C SER A 489 13.75 26.58 7.09
N ARG A 490 13.84 25.60 6.23
CA ARG A 490 14.97 25.42 5.32
C ARG A 490 14.79 26.26 4.06
#